data_8c174ef54c453b78f6670c72193fedd0
#
_entry.id   8c174ef54c453b78f6670c72193fedd0
#
_cell.length_a   1.000
_cell.length_b   1.000
_cell.length_c   1.000
_cell.angle_alpha   90.00
_cell.angle_beta   90.00
_cell.angle_gamma   90.00
#
_symmetry.space_group_name_H-M   'P 1'
#
loop_
_entity.id
_entity.type
_entity.pdbx_description
1 polymer ?
#
loop_
_entity_poly.entity_id
_entity_poly.type
_entity_poly.pdbx_seq_one_letter_code
_entity_poly.pdbx_strand_id
1 'polypeptide(L)'
;MKKEYFSLQIRRYKEEMFLLANSIVNNYHDAEDVVAETILTAYEKIHTLRDEEKFKSWLMQILVNNARKEIKKRNRYLFTDEIEKFLPQENEQTKKVWEFIFSLDEDLRVIVVLHYYQGFQVKEIAKMLHVPQGTVKSRLFRARNELKKIIEENEERVR
;
A
#
# COMPACT_ATOMS: atom_id res chain seq x y z
N MET A 1 20.83 -6.42 14.34
CA MET A 1 19.48 -6.98 14.58
C MET A 1 19.53 -8.49 14.40
N LYS A 2 18.95 -9.22 15.34
CA LYS A 2 18.95 -10.68 15.29
C LYS A 2 17.99 -11.21 14.22
N LYS A 3 18.39 -12.33 13.60
CA LYS A 3 17.61 -13.00 12.56
C LYS A 3 16.18 -13.33 13.02
N GLU A 4 16.00 -13.75 14.24
CA GLU A 4 14.70 -14.08 14.84
C GLU A 4 13.79 -12.84 14.94
N TYR A 5 14.36 -11.70 15.33
CA TYR A 5 13.64 -10.43 15.41
C TYR A 5 13.16 -10.02 14.02
N PHE A 6 14.03 -10.09 13.00
CA PHE A 6 13.68 -9.77 11.63
C PHE A 6 12.51 -10.63 11.16
N SER A 7 12.59 -11.95 11.33
CA SER A 7 11.54 -12.87 10.91
C SER A 7 10.20 -12.55 11.59
N LEU A 8 10.25 -12.23 12.88
CA LEU A 8 9.05 -11.88 13.63
C LEU A 8 8.39 -10.61 13.09
N GLN A 9 9.20 -9.58 12.80
CA GLN A 9 8.70 -8.33 12.26
C GLN A 9 8.11 -8.50 10.86
N ILE A 10 8.75 -9.30 10.01
CA ILE A 10 8.23 -9.60 8.67
C ILE A 10 6.86 -10.29 8.78
N ARG A 11 6.71 -11.28 9.63
CA ARG A 11 5.42 -11.94 9.85
C ARG A 11 4.36 -10.97 10.33
N ARG A 12 4.74 -10.05 11.21
CA ARG A 12 3.84 -9.03 11.76
C ARG A 12 3.29 -8.11 10.68
N TYR A 13 4.12 -7.71 9.72
CA TYR A 13 3.74 -6.74 8.70
C TYR A 13 3.42 -7.35 7.33
N LYS A 14 3.38 -8.67 7.21
CA LYS A 14 3.20 -9.36 5.93
C LYS A 14 1.92 -8.94 5.20
N GLU A 15 0.80 -8.91 5.90
CA GLU A 15 -0.48 -8.49 5.31
C GLU A 15 -0.45 -7.02 4.88
N GLU A 16 0.06 -6.15 5.74
CA GLU A 16 0.20 -4.72 5.42
C GLU A 16 1.11 -4.48 4.22
N MET A 17 2.20 -5.24 4.12
CA MET A 17 3.10 -5.20 2.97
C MET A 17 2.36 -5.57 1.69
N PHE A 18 1.62 -6.66 1.72
CA PHE A 18 0.88 -7.14 0.55
C PHE A 18 -0.17 -6.12 0.10
N LEU A 19 -0.95 -5.58 1.04
CA LEU A 19 -1.99 -4.60 0.73
C LEU A 19 -1.40 -3.31 0.15
N LEU A 20 -0.28 -2.84 0.69
CA LEU A 20 0.40 -1.67 0.14
C LEU A 20 0.95 -1.96 -1.25
N ALA A 21 1.62 -3.08 -1.43
CA ALA A 21 2.15 -3.48 -2.74
C ALA A 21 1.02 -3.54 -3.77
N ASN A 22 -0.09 -4.21 -3.42
CA ASN A 22 -1.24 -4.34 -4.31
C ASN A 22 -1.92 -3.00 -4.60
N SER A 23 -1.92 -2.06 -3.66
CA SER A 23 -2.46 -0.73 -3.89
C SER A 23 -1.66 0.05 -4.94
N ILE A 24 -0.37 -0.28 -5.11
CA ILE A 24 0.51 0.35 -6.08
C ILE A 24 0.46 -0.38 -7.42
N VAL A 25 0.69 -1.70 -7.42
CA VAL A 25 0.82 -2.47 -8.67
C VAL A 25 -0.51 -3.00 -9.20
N ASN A 26 -1.53 -3.09 -8.36
CA ASN A 26 -2.89 -3.53 -8.71
C ASN A 26 -2.91 -4.86 -9.48
N ASN A 27 -2.11 -5.82 -9.03
CA ASN A 27 -2.02 -7.16 -9.61
C ASN A 27 -1.46 -8.09 -8.53
N TYR A 28 -2.13 -9.23 -8.31
CA TYR A 28 -1.77 -10.14 -7.23
C TYR A 28 -0.35 -10.70 -7.35
N HIS A 29 -0.03 -11.23 -8.53
CA HIS A 29 1.28 -11.86 -8.73
C HIS A 29 2.41 -10.84 -8.62
N ASP A 30 2.21 -9.65 -9.18
CA ASP A 30 3.18 -8.56 -9.06
C ASP A 30 3.32 -8.12 -7.61
N ALA A 31 2.22 -8.05 -6.86
CA ALA A 31 2.26 -7.70 -5.44
C ALA A 31 3.03 -8.74 -4.62
N GLU A 32 2.81 -10.03 -4.88
CA GLU A 32 3.59 -11.10 -4.22
C GLU A 32 5.08 -10.96 -4.54
N ASP A 33 5.43 -10.70 -5.79
CA ASP A 33 6.81 -10.52 -6.23
C ASP A 33 7.45 -9.30 -5.53
N VAL A 34 6.71 -8.20 -5.43
CA VAL A 34 7.19 -6.99 -4.74
C VAL A 34 7.44 -7.29 -3.25
N VAL A 35 6.54 -8.01 -2.60
CA VAL A 35 6.71 -8.39 -1.19
C VAL A 35 7.96 -9.26 -1.02
N ALA A 36 8.12 -10.29 -1.87
CA ALA A 36 9.28 -11.17 -1.80
C ALA A 36 10.59 -10.40 -2.01
N GLU A 37 10.65 -9.55 -3.01
CA GLU A 37 11.81 -8.70 -3.29
C GLU A 37 12.10 -7.76 -2.11
N THR A 38 11.06 -7.21 -1.50
CA THR A 38 11.21 -6.31 -0.35
C THR A 38 11.80 -7.04 0.86
N ILE A 39 11.36 -8.27 1.12
CA ILE A 39 11.91 -9.08 2.22
C ILE A 39 13.40 -9.33 1.99
N LEU A 40 13.79 -9.70 0.77
CA LEU A 40 15.19 -9.92 0.43
C LEU A 40 16.03 -8.65 0.58
N THR A 41 15.54 -7.54 0.04
CA THR A 41 16.22 -6.25 0.14
C THR A 41 16.37 -5.82 1.60
N ALA A 42 15.30 -5.97 2.38
CA ALA A 42 15.31 -5.61 3.80
C ALA A 42 16.31 -6.46 4.58
N TYR A 43 16.37 -7.76 4.31
CA TYR A 43 17.31 -8.65 4.96
C TYR A 43 18.76 -8.23 4.67
N GLU A 44 19.06 -7.91 3.43
CA GLU A 44 20.40 -7.46 3.03
C GLU A 44 20.78 -6.12 3.66
N LYS A 45 19.81 -5.23 3.86
CA LYS A 45 20.04 -3.85 4.32
C LYS A 45 19.72 -3.64 5.80
N ILE A 46 19.39 -4.69 6.55
CA ILE A 46 18.98 -4.56 7.96
C ILE A 46 20.04 -3.87 8.81
N HIS A 47 21.31 -4.03 8.46
CA HIS A 47 22.41 -3.37 9.16
C HIS A 47 22.38 -1.84 9.03
N THR A 48 21.62 -1.29 8.08
CA THR A 48 21.48 0.16 7.90
C THR A 48 20.42 0.76 8.82
N LEU A 49 19.55 -0.08 9.38
CA LEU A 49 18.52 0.37 10.30
C LEU A 49 19.13 0.61 11.68
N ARG A 50 19.12 1.86 12.13
CA ARG A 50 19.70 2.26 13.42
C ARG A 50 18.70 2.23 14.56
N ASP A 51 17.43 2.45 14.28
CA ASP A 51 16.36 2.57 15.25
C ASP A 51 15.28 1.54 14.94
N GLU A 52 15.15 0.54 15.81
CA GLU A 52 14.17 -0.54 15.63
C GLU A 52 12.72 -0.05 15.62
N GLU A 53 12.44 1.08 16.29
CA GLU A 53 11.10 1.67 16.29
C GLU A 53 10.69 2.16 14.90
N LYS A 54 11.66 2.41 14.03
CA LYS A 54 11.44 2.84 12.65
C LYS A 54 11.40 1.68 11.66
N PHE A 55 11.38 0.44 12.13
CA PHE A 55 11.39 -0.74 11.26
C PHE A 55 10.24 -0.69 10.24
N LYS A 56 9.03 -0.41 10.70
CA LYS A 56 7.86 -0.39 9.82
C LYS A 56 8.00 0.64 8.69
N SER A 57 8.33 1.89 9.02
CA SER A 57 8.47 2.94 8.00
C SER A 57 9.63 2.66 7.05
N TRP A 58 10.73 2.14 7.58
CA TRP A 58 11.90 1.75 6.78
C TRP A 58 11.53 0.62 5.81
N LEU A 59 10.84 -0.41 6.28
CA LEU A 59 10.40 -1.54 5.47
C LEU A 59 9.44 -1.10 4.36
N MET A 60 8.45 -0.28 4.70
CA MET A 60 7.46 0.20 3.74
C MET A 60 8.09 1.13 2.70
N GLN A 61 9.14 1.88 3.05
CA GLN A 61 9.89 2.66 2.08
C GLN A 61 10.56 1.77 1.03
N ILE A 62 11.18 0.68 1.48
CA ILE A 62 11.80 -0.29 0.56
C ILE A 62 10.73 -0.87 -0.36
N LEU A 63 9.57 -1.22 0.20
CA LEU A 63 8.45 -1.78 -0.55
C LEU A 63 7.93 -0.82 -1.62
N VAL A 64 7.73 0.45 -1.28
CA VAL A 64 7.29 1.47 -2.24
C VAL A 64 8.29 1.59 -3.39
N ASN A 65 9.57 1.61 -3.08
CA ASN A 65 10.62 1.70 -4.11
C ASN A 65 10.57 0.49 -5.05
N ASN A 66 10.42 -0.71 -4.51
CA ASN A 66 10.34 -1.95 -5.31
C ASN A 66 9.06 -2.01 -6.14
N ALA A 67 7.93 -1.59 -5.57
CA ALA A 67 6.65 -1.53 -6.27
C ALA A 67 6.70 -0.58 -7.48
N ARG A 68 7.33 0.57 -7.30
CA ARG A 68 7.51 1.55 -8.39
C ARG A 68 8.40 1.01 -9.51
N LYS A 69 9.43 0.26 -9.17
CA LYS A 69 10.27 -0.42 -10.16
C LYS A 69 9.46 -1.43 -10.95
N GLU A 70 8.58 -2.17 -10.29
CA GLU A 70 7.72 -3.17 -10.91
C GLU A 70 6.77 -2.53 -11.91
N ILE A 71 6.18 -1.39 -11.58
CA ILE A 71 5.32 -0.63 -12.50
C ILE A 71 6.08 -0.23 -13.76
N LYS A 72 7.30 0.26 -13.63
CA LYS A 72 8.14 0.65 -14.78
C LYS A 72 8.39 -0.54 -15.72
N LYS A 73 8.65 -1.73 -15.17
CA LYS A 73 8.80 -2.94 -15.97
C LYS A 73 7.50 -3.31 -16.67
N ARG A 74 6.38 -3.22 -15.93
CA ARG A 74 5.06 -3.64 -16.41
C ARG A 74 4.53 -2.74 -17.53
N ASN A 75 4.88 -1.48 -17.56
CA ASN A 75 4.47 -0.55 -18.63
C ASN A 75 4.95 -1.00 -20.01
N ARG A 76 5.82 -2.01 -20.09
CA ARG A 76 6.28 -2.62 -21.34
C ARG A 76 5.39 -3.78 -21.80
N TYR A 77 4.45 -4.24 -20.96
CA TYR A 77 3.62 -5.43 -21.23
C TYR A 77 2.16 -5.15 -20.91
N LEU A 78 1.26 -5.83 -21.64
CA LEU A 78 -0.16 -5.80 -21.35
C LEU A 78 -0.45 -6.62 -20.08
N PHE A 79 -1.42 -6.18 -19.30
CA PHE A 79 -1.80 -6.84 -18.06
C PHE A 79 -3.32 -6.99 -17.95
N THR A 80 -3.77 -7.92 -17.12
CA THR A 80 -5.17 -8.17 -16.82
C THR A 80 -5.48 -7.80 -15.37
N ASP A 81 -6.65 -7.19 -15.17
CA ASP A 81 -7.13 -6.85 -13.83
C ASP A 81 -7.75 -8.08 -13.15
N GLU A 82 -7.20 -8.47 -12.00
CA GLU A 82 -7.76 -9.51 -11.15
C GLU A 82 -7.83 -9.00 -9.71
N ILE A 83 -8.54 -7.89 -9.51
CA ILE A 83 -8.59 -7.18 -8.22
C ILE A 83 -9.32 -7.98 -7.14
N GLU A 84 -10.38 -8.67 -7.51
CA GLU A 84 -11.30 -9.29 -6.55
C GLU A 84 -10.68 -10.36 -5.64
N LYS A 85 -9.63 -11.03 -6.08
CA LYS A 85 -9.01 -12.13 -5.34
C LYS A 85 -8.20 -11.69 -4.12
N PHE A 86 -7.93 -10.38 -3.96
CA PHE A 86 -6.85 -9.90 -3.10
C PHE A 86 -7.27 -8.90 -2.05
N LEU A 87 -8.56 -8.71 -1.90
CA LEU A 87 -9.11 -7.84 -0.89
C LEU A 87 -9.26 -8.60 0.44
N PRO A 88 -9.03 -7.94 1.59
CA PRO A 88 -9.29 -8.57 2.88
C PRO A 88 -10.75 -9.01 2.96
N GLN A 89 -10.96 -10.26 3.32
CA GLN A 89 -12.31 -10.86 3.31
C GLN A 89 -12.80 -11.20 4.72
N GLU A 90 -12.59 -10.30 5.65
CA GLU A 90 -13.05 -10.52 7.02
C GLU A 90 -14.58 -10.52 7.11
N ASN A 91 -15.25 -9.65 6.33
CA ASN A 91 -16.71 -9.61 6.21
C ASN A 91 -17.10 -8.79 4.97
N GLU A 92 -18.41 -8.85 4.62
CA GLU A 92 -18.95 -8.14 3.45
C GLU A 92 -18.73 -6.63 3.50
N GLN A 93 -18.82 -6.03 4.69
CA GLN A 93 -18.66 -4.60 4.86
C GLN A 93 -17.21 -4.17 4.64
N THR A 94 -16.26 -4.92 5.17
CA THR A 94 -14.83 -4.69 4.96
C THR A 94 -14.47 -4.85 3.48
N LYS A 95 -15.02 -5.87 2.84
CA LYS A 95 -14.82 -6.12 1.42
C LYS A 95 -15.25 -4.92 0.57
N LYS A 96 -16.44 -4.36 0.85
CA LYS A 96 -16.97 -3.19 0.14
C LYS A 96 -16.04 -1.97 0.28
N VAL A 97 -15.52 -1.73 1.48
CA VAL A 97 -14.60 -0.62 1.72
C VAL A 97 -13.36 -0.75 0.84
N TRP A 98 -12.78 -1.96 0.78
CA TRP A 98 -11.61 -2.21 -0.06
C TRP A 98 -11.93 -2.07 -1.54
N GLU A 99 -13.10 -2.51 -1.98
CA GLU A 99 -13.54 -2.32 -3.36
C GLU A 99 -13.60 -0.83 -3.73
N PHE A 100 -14.11 0.01 -2.81
CA PHE A 100 -14.15 1.46 -3.02
C PHE A 100 -12.73 2.05 -3.08
N ILE A 101 -11.84 1.61 -2.20
CA ILE A 101 -10.44 2.08 -2.19
C ILE A 101 -9.74 1.71 -3.50
N PHE A 102 -9.93 0.48 -3.98
CA PHE A 102 -9.32 0.01 -5.22
C PHE A 102 -9.94 0.61 -6.47
N SER A 103 -11.10 1.27 -6.37
CA SER A 103 -11.68 2.04 -7.47
C SER A 103 -11.05 3.43 -7.65
N LEU A 104 -10.31 3.90 -6.66
CA LEU A 104 -9.59 5.18 -6.74
C LEU A 104 -8.40 5.08 -7.68
N ASP A 105 -8.01 6.22 -8.27
CA ASP A 105 -6.74 6.31 -9.00
C ASP A 105 -5.57 5.96 -8.09
N GLU A 106 -4.49 5.43 -8.67
CA GLU A 106 -3.34 4.94 -7.92
C GLU A 106 -2.81 5.93 -6.88
N ASP A 107 -2.59 7.19 -7.26
CA ASP A 107 -2.03 8.21 -6.35
C ASP A 107 -2.93 8.47 -5.15
N LEU A 108 -4.25 8.37 -5.29
CA LEU A 108 -5.19 8.53 -4.19
C LEU A 108 -5.26 7.25 -3.36
N ARG A 109 -5.30 6.10 -4.02
CA ARG A 109 -5.39 4.79 -3.39
C ARG A 109 -4.21 4.53 -2.45
N VAL A 110 -2.99 4.77 -2.93
CA VAL A 110 -1.76 4.56 -2.14
C VAL A 110 -1.76 5.42 -0.88
N ILE A 111 -2.15 6.67 -1.01
CA ILE A 111 -2.20 7.60 0.13
C ILE A 111 -3.24 7.16 1.16
N VAL A 112 -4.40 6.70 0.72
CA VAL A 112 -5.43 6.17 1.62
C VAL A 112 -4.91 4.98 2.41
N VAL A 113 -4.24 4.04 1.73
CA VAL A 113 -3.67 2.86 2.39
C VAL A 113 -2.59 3.26 3.40
N LEU A 114 -1.69 4.15 3.03
CA LEU A 114 -0.60 4.59 3.91
C LEU A 114 -1.13 5.35 5.14
N HIS A 115 -2.08 6.23 4.94
CA HIS A 115 -2.57 7.09 6.02
C HIS A 115 -3.61 6.39 6.90
N TYR A 116 -4.69 5.89 6.31
CA TYR A 116 -5.82 5.33 7.07
C TYR A 116 -5.61 3.89 7.50
N TYR A 117 -5.03 3.06 6.65
CA TYR A 117 -4.84 1.65 6.99
C TYR A 117 -3.55 1.43 7.80
N GLN A 118 -2.44 2.04 7.39
CA GLN A 118 -1.15 1.82 8.05
C GLN A 118 -0.82 2.87 9.12
N GLY A 119 -1.54 3.98 9.16
CA GLY A 119 -1.40 4.98 10.21
C GLY A 119 -0.22 5.93 10.07
N PHE A 120 0.38 6.05 8.89
CA PHE A 120 1.47 6.98 8.67
C PHE A 120 0.99 8.43 8.63
N GLN A 121 1.79 9.33 9.19
CA GLN A 121 1.52 10.76 9.17
C GLN A 121 1.85 11.35 7.79
N VAL A 122 1.24 12.49 7.48
CA VAL A 122 1.47 13.22 6.22
C VAL A 122 2.96 13.41 5.93
N LYS A 123 3.73 13.79 6.93
CA LYS A 123 5.17 14.02 6.80
C LYS A 123 5.92 12.74 6.36
N GLU A 124 5.57 11.61 6.95
CA GLU A 124 6.16 10.31 6.61
C GLU A 124 5.80 9.89 5.19
N ILE A 125 4.53 10.04 4.83
CA ILE A 125 4.02 9.70 3.49
C ILE A 125 4.71 10.56 2.42
N ALA A 126 4.84 11.86 2.65
CA ALA A 126 5.52 12.78 1.75
C ALA A 126 6.94 12.31 1.47
N LYS A 127 7.65 11.87 2.51
CA LYS A 127 9.01 11.34 2.40
C LYS A 127 9.03 10.03 1.61
N MET A 128 8.11 9.10 1.92
CA MET A 128 8.03 7.81 1.23
C MET A 128 7.75 7.94 -0.26
N LEU A 129 6.88 8.86 -0.63
CA LEU A 129 6.45 9.03 -2.03
C LEU A 129 7.27 10.08 -2.77
N HIS A 130 8.21 10.75 -2.11
CA HIS A 130 9.03 11.83 -2.67
C HIS A 130 8.19 12.96 -3.26
N VAL A 131 7.17 13.38 -2.50
CA VAL A 131 6.28 14.51 -2.88
C VAL A 131 6.20 15.51 -1.72
N PRO A 132 5.83 16.77 -1.99
CA PRO A 132 5.62 17.75 -0.91
C PRO A 132 4.47 17.35 0.01
N GLN A 133 4.51 17.77 1.28
CA GLN A 133 3.44 17.51 2.23
C GLN A 133 2.09 18.08 1.74
N GLY A 134 2.12 19.23 1.08
CA GLY A 134 0.92 19.84 0.49
C GLY A 134 0.24 18.93 -0.53
N THR A 135 1.06 18.19 -1.32
CA THR A 135 0.54 17.22 -2.28
C THR A 135 -0.16 16.06 -1.56
N VAL A 136 0.43 15.56 -0.48
CA VAL A 136 -0.21 14.49 0.33
C VAL A 136 -1.54 14.98 0.88
N LYS A 137 -1.58 16.18 1.44
CA LYS A 137 -2.81 16.77 1.99
C LYS A 137 -3.90 16.94 0.93
N SER A 138 -3.54 17.45 -0.25
CA SER A 138 -4.51 17.65 -1.33
C SER A 138 -5.03 16.31 -1.88
N ARG A 139 -4.18 15.30 -1.99
CA ARG A 139 -4.58 13.96 -2.40
C ARG A 139 -5.49 13.29 -1.36
N LEU A 140 -5.21 13.44 -0.07
CA LEU A 140 -6.09 12.95 0.99
C LEU A 140 -7.47 13.61 0.92
N PHE A 141 -7.50 14.91 0.70
CA PHE A 141 -8.75 15.66 0.55
C PHE A 141 -9.56 15.13 -0.64
N ARG A 142 -8.93 14.98 -1.80
CA ARG A 142 -9.57 14.43 -3.00
C ARG A 142 -10.06 13.00 -2.78
N ALA A 143 -9.23 12.16 -2.15
CA ALA A 143 -9.58 10.78 -1.88
C ALA A 143 -10.82 10.68 -0.99
N ARG A 144 -10.87 11.49 0.08
CA ARG A 144 -12.04 11.53 0.97
C ARG A 144 -13.30 11.93 0.22
N ASN A 145 -13.21 12.95 -0.64
CA ASN A 145 -14.36 13.41 -1.43
C ASN A 145 -14.83 12.37 -2.44
N GLU A 146 -13.90 11.70 -3.12
CA GLU A 146 -14.25 10.65 -4.08
C GLU A 146 -14.86 9.44 -3.38
N LEU A 147 -14.31 9.02 -2.24
CA LEU A 147 -14.88 7.91 -1.47
C LEU A 147 -16.28 8.23 -0.96
N LYS A 148 -16.48 9.43 -0.46
CA LYS A 148 -17.80 9.90 -0.02
C LYS A 148 -18.81 9.83 -1.16
N LYS A 149 -18.44 10.32 -2.33
CA LYS A 149 -19.29 10.30 -3.53
C LYS A 149 -19.63 8.86 -3.94
N ILE A 150 -18.66 7.98 -3.97
CA ILE A 150 -18.86 6.57 -4.33
C ILE A 150 -19.81 5.88 -3.35
N ILE A 151 -19.63 6.13 -2.05
CA ILE A 151 -20.48 5.55 -1.01
C ILE A 151 -21.92 6.05 -1.14
N GLU A 152 -22.11 7.35 -1.37
CA GLU A 152 -23.44 7.96 -1.55
C GLU A 152 -24.15 7.38 -2.79
N GLU A 153 -23.45 7.24 -3.91
CA GLU A 153 -24.00 6.63 -5.13
C GLU A 153 -24.40 5.18 -4.90
N ASN A 154 -23.60 4.44 -4.15
CA ASN A 154 -23.89 3.04 -3.82
C ASN A 154 -25.11 2.91 -2.91
N GLU A 155 -25.29 3.79 -1.94
CA GLU A 155 -26.45 3.82 -1.08
C GLU A 155 -27.75 4.11 -1.87
N GLU A 156 -27.70 5.02 -2.82
CA GLU A 156 -28.84 5.33 -3.69
C GLU A 156 -29.28 4.13 -4.52
N ARG A 157 -28.34 3.31 -5.00
CA ARG A 157 -28.64 2.10 -5.77
C ARG A 157 -29.33 1.02 -4.94
N VAL A 158 -29.11 1.00 -3.64
CA VAL A 158 -29.66 0.00 -2.73
C VAL A 158 -31.06 0.40 -2.25
N ARG A 159 -31.40 1.68 -2.40
CA ARG A 159 -32.75 2.18 -2.10
C ARG A 159 -33.65 1.97 -3.33
#